data_e091c58e6a779a18e4a381279a6df62d
#
_entry.id   e091c58e6a779a18e4a381279a6df62d
#
_cell.length_a   1.000
_cell.length_b   1.000
_cell.length_c   1.000
_cell.angle_alpha   90.00
_cell.angle_beta   90.00
_cell.angle_gamma   90.00
#
_symmetry.space_group_name_H-M   'P 1'
#
loop_
_entity.id
_entity.type
_entity.pdbx_description
1 polymer ?
#
loop_
_entity_poly.entity_id
_entity_poly.type
_entity_poly.pdbx_seq_one_letter_code
_entity_poly.pdbx_strand_id
1 'polypeptide(L)'
;MGHTPFGYRIENGIAVIDKAAATQIKALFSGYLGGLSLENAAKEAGIKAYHKTVMNILGNKHYLGDNFYPPIIDSKIFYAAQKERKSRATRLGRNNLYKEPQTLKIPTSFTMKTATKYHSNPQKQAEYLYSLIESVVL
;
A
#
# COMPACT_ATOMS: atom_id res chain seq x y z
N MET A 1 11.53 22.13 3.24
CA MET A 1 12.83 21.54 3.62
C MET A 1 12.78 20.05 3.39
N GLY A 2 13.72 19.52 2.62
CA GLY A 2 13.89 18.10 2.47
C GLY A 2 14.53 17.49 3.72
N HIS A 3 14.03 16.33 4.13
CA HIS A 3 14.69 15.55 5.17
C HIS A 3 15.93 14.87 4.60
N THR A 4 16.99 14.81 5.39
CA THR A 4 18.16 14.01 5.04
C THR A 4 17.77 12.53 5.02
N PRO A 5 18.00 11.80 3.92
CA PRO A 5 17.70 10.37 3.86
C PRO A 5 18.46 9.58 4.92
N PHE A 6 17.86 8.51 5.42
CA PHE A 6 18.54 7.60 6.33
C PHE A 6 19.82 7.06 5.67
N GLY A 7 20.92 7.04 6.39
CA GLY A 7 22.23 6.63 5.88
C GLY A 7 23.18 7.77 5.56
N TYR A 8 22.70 9.00 5.57
CA TYR A 8 23.49 10.19 5.30
C TYR A 8 23.45 11.18 6.45
N ARG A 9 24.53 11.95 6.55
CA ARG A 9 24.63 13.14 7.41
C ARG A 9 25.02 14.33 6.56
N ILE A 10 24.60 15.49 6.96
CA ILE A 10 25.03 16.74 6.32
C ILE A 10 26.11 17.37 7.20
N GLU A 11 27.32 17.48 6.66
CA GLU A 11 28.46 18.13 7.30
C GLU A 11 28.97 19.24 6.38
N ASN A 12 29.01 20.47 6.89
CA ASN A 12 29.46 21.63 6.14
C ASN A 12 28.75 21.81 4.77
N GLY A 13 27.46 21.51 4.70
CA GLY A 13 26.67 21.60 3.47
C GLY A 13 26.89 20.46 2.47
N ILE A 14 27.64 19.44 2.84
CA ILE A 14 27.97 18.29 1.99
C ILE A 14 27.34 17.02 2.61
N ALA A 15 26.76 16.18 1.78
CA ALA A 15 26.26 14.90 2.23
C ALA A 15 27.41 13.91 2.45
N VAL A 16 27.45 13.33 3.64
CA VAL A 16 28.45 12.33 4.05
C VAL A 16 27.74 11.05 4.44
N ILE A 17 28.34 9.91 4.12
CA ILE A 17 27.79 8.61 4.50
C ILE A 17 27.94 8.40 6.00
N ASP A 18 26.84 8.12 6.68
CA ASP A 18 26.87 7.60 8.05
C ASP A 18 27.18 6.11 7.99
N LYS A 19 28.37 5.73 8.40
CA LYS A 19 28.86 4.34 8.30
C LYS A 19 27.97 3.34 9.04
N ALA A 20 27.47 3.68 10.21
CA ALA A 20 26.59 2.80 10.99
C ALA A 20 25.25 2.60 10.27
N ALA A 21 24.63 3.68 9.84
CA ALA A 21 23.37 3.63 9.10
C ALA A 21 23.55 2.97 7.73
N ALA A 22 24.64 3.21 7.03
CA ALA A 22 24.95 2.55 5.77
C ALA A 22 25.08 1.03 5.92
N THR A 23 25.70 0.56 6.99
CA THR A 23 25.77 -0.88 7.32
C THR A 23 24.37 -1.47 7.53
N GLN A 24 23.51 -0.75 8.24
CA GLN A 24 22.12 -1.17 8.44
C GLN A 24 21.35 -1.24 7.13
N ILE A 25 21.52 -0.28 6.23
CA ILE A 25 20.89 -0.27 4.90
C ILE A 25 21.36 -1.48 4.09
N LYS A 26 22.65 -1.75 4.06
CA LYS A 26 23.22 -2.92 3.36
C LYS A 26 22.66 -4.22 3.93
N ALA A 27 22.56 -4.35 5.25
CA ALA A 27 21.98 -5.50 5.92
C ALA A 27 20.48 -5.65 5.56
N LEU A 28 19.72 -4.56 5.49
CA LEU A 28 18.31 -4.58 5.07
C LEU A 28 18.16 -5.14 3.65
N PHE A 29 18.91 -4.65 2.70
CA PHE A 29 18.86 -5.14 1.31
C PHE A 29 19.27 -6.60 1.22
N SER A 30 20.34 -6.99 1.90
CA SER A 30 20.81 -8.38 1.94
C SER A 30 19.79 -9.34 2.53
N GLY A 31 19.18 -8.98 3.67
CA GLY A 31 18.13 -9.78 4.30
C GLY A 31 16.89 -9.90 3.45
N TYR A 32 16.46 -8.81 2.81
CA TYR A 32 15.31 -8.81 1.91
C TYR A 32 15.53 -9.69 0.68
N LEU A 33 16.69 -9.61 0.06
CA LEU A 33 17.06 -10.47 -1.07
C LEU A 33 17.27 -11.93 -0.66
N GLY A 34 17.64 -12.16 0.61
CA GLY A 34 17.76 -13.50 1.19
C GLY A 34 16.43 -14.20 1.49
N GLY A 35 15.29 -13.54 1.24
CA GLY A 35 13.96 -14.12 1.40
C GLY A 35 13.21 -13.67 2.66
N LEU A 36 13.79 -12.83 3.49
CA LEU A 36 13.11 -12.29 4.68
C LEU A 36 11.98 -11.34 4.28
N SER A 37 10.96 -11.27 5.11
CA SER A 37 9.97 -10.21 5.01
C SER A 37 10.63 -8.85 5.27
N LEU A 38 10.04 -7.78 4.76
CA LEU A 38 10.58 -6.44 4.94
C LEU A 38 10.74 -6.07 6.43
N GLU A 39 9.77 -6.46 7.25
CA GLU A 39 9.80 -6.24 8.69
C GLU A 39 10.94 -7.02 9.36
N ASN A 40 11.10 -8.29 9.04
CA ASN A 40 12.17 -9.12 9.63
C ASN A 40 13.54 -8.67 9.15
N ALA A 41 13.68 -8.31 7.88
CA ALA A 41 14.92 -7.76 7.35
C ALA A 41 15.32 -6.47 8.07
N ALA A 42 14.36 -5.58 8.36
CA ALA A 42 14.59 -4.37 9.13
C ALA A 42 14.99 -4.66 10.58
N LYS A 43 14.34 -5.62 11.23
CA LYS A 43 14.68 -6.04 12.60
C LYS A 43 16.10 -6.59 12.69
N GLU A 44 16.49 -7.47 11.78
CA GLU A 44 17.86 -8.02 11.73
C GLU A 44 18.91 -6.95 11.41
N ALA A 45 18.56 -5.98 10.57
CA ALA A 45 19.42 -4.84 10.28
C ALA A 45 19.55 -3.85 11.44
N GLY A 46 18.69 -3.97 12.46
CA GLY A 46 18.65 -3.03 13.59
C GLY A 46 17.92 -1.72 13.27
N ILE A 47 17.14 -1.67 12.22
CA ILE A 47 16.36 -0.49 11.83
C ILE A 47 15.02 -0.52 12.56
N LYS A 48 14.81 0.43 13.46
CA LYS A 48 13.53 0.63 14.15
C LYS A 48 12.72 1.67 13.39
N ALA A 49 11.84 1.20 12.50
CA ALA A 49 11.01 2.09 11.69
C ALA A 49 9.69 1.39 11.34
N TYR A 50 8.69 2.19 11.03
CA TYR A 50 7.41 1.68 10.53
C TYR A 50 7.57 1.09 9.13
N HIS A 51 6.70 0.15 8.78
CA HIS A 51 6.72 -0.55 7.49
C HIS A 51 6.85 0.40 6.29
N LYS A 52 6.09 1.49 6.28
CA LYS A 52 6.17 2.51 5.20
C LYS A 52 7.54 3.15 5.09
N THR A 53 8.17 3.46 6.23
CA THR A 53 9.52 4.04 6.26
C THR A 53 10.54 3.05 5.71
N VAL A 54 10.46 1.78 6.10
CA VAL A 54 11.35 0.73 5.59
C VAL A 54 11.17 0.53 4.09
N MET A 55 9.93 0.56 3.60
CA MET A 55 9.65 0.54 2.15
C MET A 55 10.27 1.72 1.42
N ASN A 56 10.21 2.91 2.00
CA ASN A 56 10.82 4.11 1.42
C ASN A 56 12.33 3.99 1.37
N ILE A 57 12.95 3.43 2.41
CA ILE A 57 14.41 3.15 2.42
C ILE A 57 14.76 2.19 1.28
N LEU A 58 14.01 1.11 1.13
CA LEU A 58 14.26 0.10 0.09
C LEU A 58 14.15 0.67 -1.33
N GLY A 59 13.26 1.64 -1.55
CA GLY A 59 13.00 2.27 -2.85
C GLY A 59 13.72 3.60 -3.08
N ASN A 60 14.60 4.03 -2.17
CA ASN A 60 15.25 5.33 -2.28
C ASN A 60 16.43 5.30 -3.26
N LYS A 61 16.27 5.97 -4.39
CA LYS A 61 17.30 6.05 -5.45
C LYS A 61 18.55 6.83 -5.06
N HIS A 62 18.51 7.64 -4.01
CA HIS A 62 19.70 8.37 -3.53
C HIS A 62 20.84 7.42 -3.11
N TYR A 63 20.50 6.19 -2.71
CA TYR A 63 21.51 5.18 -2.35
C TYR A 63 22.34 4.68 -3.53
N LEU A 64 21.89 4.91 -4.77
CA LEU A 64 22.68 4.64 -5.97
C LEU A 64 23.76 5.68 -6.24
N GLY A 65 23.70 6.79 -5.54
CA GLY A 65 24.53 7.95 -5.74
C GLY A 65 23.93 8.93 -6.76
N ASP A 66 24.02 10.20 -6.43
CA ASP A 66 23.66 11.31 -7.31
C ASP A 66 24.65 12.46 -7.15
N ASN A 67 24.34 13.63 -7.69
CA ASN A 67 25.24 14.78 -7.63
C ASN A 67 25.52 15.28 -6.21
N PHE A 68 24.66 14.96 -5.25
CA PHE A 68 24.77 15.42 -3.88
C PHE A 68 25.06 14.27 -2.90
N TYR A 69 24.38 13.14 -3.05
CA TYR A 69 24.52 11.99 -2.16
C TYR A 69 25.48 10.95 -2.73
N PRO A 70 26.51 10.54 -1.96
CA PRO A 70 27.40 9.46 -2.38
C PRO A 70 26.68 8.09 -2.38
N PRO A 71 27.11 7.14 -3.24
CA PRO A 71 26.48 5.83 -3.32
C PRO A 71 26.72 4.99 -2.06
N ILE A 72 25.70 4.32 -1.58
CA ILE A 72 25.76 3.36 -0.46
C ILE A 72 25.54 1.93 -0.96
N ILE A 73 24.60 1.74 -1.89
CA ILE A 73 24.18 0.43 -2.41
C ILE A 73 24.59 0.32 -3.88
N ASP A 74 25.12 -0.84 -4.24
CA ASP A 74 25.40 -1.16 -5.64
C ASP A 74 24.10 -1.22 -6.45
N SER A 75 24.15 -0.73 -7.69
CA SER A 75 23.02 -0.70 -8.61
C SER A 75 22.41 -2.09 -8.83
N LYS A 76 23.25 -3.13 -8.93
CA LYS A 76 22.78 -4.51 -9.07
C LYS A 76 21.90 -4.96 -7.90
N ILE A 77 22.35 -4.67 -6.68
CA ILE A 77 21.61 -5.00 -5.44
C ILE A 77 20.32 -4.21 -5.37
N PHE A 78 20.36 -2.92 -5.68
CA PHE A 78 19.19 -2.06 -5.68
C PHE A 78 18.11 -2.54 -6.65
N TYR A 79 18.47 -2.77 -7.89
CA TYR A 79 17.52 -3.23 -8.90
C TYR A 79 17.03 -4.67 -8.65
N ALA A 80 17.86 -5.55 -8.11
CA ALA A 80 17.44 -6.86 -7.65
C ALA A 80 16.36 -6.77 -6.54
N ALA A 81 16.52 -5.85 -5.60
CA ALA A 81 15.52 -5.58 -4.56
C ALA A 81 14.21 -5.05 -5.13
N GLN A 82 14.25 -4.15 -6.11
CA GLN A 82 13.04 -3.66 -6.78
C GLN A 82 12.33 -4.78 -7.56
N LYS A 83 13.08 -5.62 -8.23
CA LYS A 83 12.55 -6.80 -8.94
C LYS A 83 11.88 -7.77 -7.97
N GLU A 84 12.52 -8.06 -6.84
CA GLU A 84 11.96 -8.92 -5.80
C GLU A 84 10.68 -8.34 -5.20
N ARG A 85 10.65 -7.04 -4.94
CA ARG A 85 9.47 -6.33 -4.48
C ARG A 85 8.30 -6.48 -5.45
N LYS A 86 8.54 -6.29 -6.73
CA LYS A 86 7.55 -6.45 -7.79
C LYS A 86 7.08 -7.90 -7.91
N SER A 87 8.00 -8.85 -7.85
CA SER A 87 7.70 -10.28 -7.87
C SER A 87 6.80 -10.70 -6.69
N ARG A 88 7.08 -10.23 -5.48
CA ARG A 88 6.25 -10.49 -4.31
C ARG A 88 4.85 -9.88 -4.44
N ALA A 89 4.75 -8.66 -4.96
CA ALA A 89 3.46 -8.02 -5.21
C ALA A 89 2.62 -8.79 -6.23
N THR A 90 3.23 -9.28 -7.29
CA THR A 90 2.57 -10.12 -8.31
C THR A 90 2.09 -11.43 -7.72
N ARG A 91 2.95 -12.11 -6.95
CA ARG A 91 2.63 -13.40 -6.32
C ARG A 91 1.48 -13.29 -5.31
N LEU A 92 1.38 -12.16 -4.62
CA LEU A 92 0.30 -11.88 -3.67
C LEU A 92 -0.94 -11.26 -4.32
N GLY A 93 -0.94 -11.07 -5.65
CA GLY A 93 -2.06 -10.48 -6.37
C GLY A 93 -2.30 -9.01 -6.05
N ARG A 94 -1.28 -8.28 -5.60
CA ARG A 94 -1.37 -6.87 -5.19
C ARG A 94 -1.10 -5.88 -6.31
N ASN A 95 -0.83 -6.36 -7.51
CA ASN A 95 -0.72 -5.50 -8.68
C ASN A 95 -2.12 -5.08 -9.14
N ASN A 96 -2.25 -3.85 -9.60
CA ASN A 96 -3.51 -3.31 -10.12
C ASN A 96 -4.66 -3.34 -9.11
N LEU A 97 -4.40 -2.88 -7.87
CA LEU A 97 -5.44 -2.73 -6.85
C LEU A 97 -6.45 -1.62 -7.17
N TYR A 98 -6.20 -0.82 -8.21
CA TYR A 98 -7.17 0.16 -8.67
C TYR A 98 -8.38 -0.58 -9.27
N LYS A 99 -9.48 -0.51 -8.57
CA LYS A 99 -10.78 -0.89 -9.11
C LYS A 99 -11.49 0.38 -9.53
N GLU A 100 -11.96 0.40 -10.77
CA GLU A 100 -12.82 1.50 -11.18
C GLU A 100 -13.99 1.62 -10.23
N PRO A 101 -14.32 2.84 -9.78
CA PRO A 101 -15.48 3.02 -8.94
C PRO A 101 -16.72 2.52 -9.68
N GLN A 102 -17.36 1.50 -9.12
CA GLN A 102 -18.62 1.03 -9.68
C GLN A 102 -19.65 2.13 -9.47
N THR A 103 -20.19 2.64 -10.57
CA THR A 103 -21.32 3.56 -10.50
C THR A 103 -22.51 2.78 -9.98
N LEU A 104 -22.83 2.98 -8.71
CA LEU A 104 -24.06 2.46 -8.13
C LEU A 104 -25.22 3.16 -8.83
N LYS A 105 -25.94 2.42 -9.64
CA LYS A 105 -27.22 2.91 -10.19
C LYS A 105 -28.25 2.85 -9.06
N ILE A 106 -28.49 4.02 -8.46
CA ILE A 106 -29.52 4.14 -7.44
C ILE A 106 -30.87 4.22 -8.18
N PRO A 107 -31.80 3.28 -7.94
CA PRO A 107 -33.11 3.34 -8.57
C PRO A 107 -33.87 4.57 -8.07
N THR A 108 -34.40 5.35 -8.99
CA THR A 108 -35.17 6.56 -8.69
C THR A 108 -36.67 6.38 -8.96
N SER A 109 -37.03 5.29 -9.62
CA SER A 109 -38.42 4.95 -9.92
C SER A 109 -38.77 3.60 -9.28
N PHE A 110 -39.96 3.57 -8.69
CA PHE A 110 -40.48 2.37 -8.02
C PHE A 110 -41.88 2.07 -8.54
N THR A 111 -42.19 0.82 -8.68
CA THR A 111 -43.56 0.33 -8.97
C THR A 111 -44.03 -0.54 -7.82
N MET A 112 -45.34 -0.60 -7.64
CA MET A 112 -45.97 -1.40 -6.60
C MET A 112 -46.87 -2.45 -7.24
N LYS A 113 -46.73 -3.72 -6.82
CA LYS A 113 -47.63 -4.78 -7.22
C LYS A 113 -48.99 -4.59 -6.56
N THR A 114 -50.03 -5.11 -7.20
CA THR A 114 -51.37 -5.06 -6.64
C THR A 114 -51.46 -5.87 -5.36
N ALA A 115 -51.99 -5.28 -4.30
CA ALA A 115 -52.22 -5.97 -3.02
C ALA A 115 -53.31 -7.00 -3.15
N THR A 116 -53.03 -8.25 -2.82
CA THR A 116 -54.01 -9.37 -2.86
C THR A 116 -54.42 -9.87 -1.49
N LYS A 117 -53.68 -9.46 -0.47
CA LYS A 117 -53.93 -9.89 0.92
C LYS A 117 -54.15 -8.66 1.82
N TYR A 118 -55.01 -8.83 2.81
CA TYR A 118 -55.25 -7.84 3.82
C TYR A 118 -55.01 -8.43 5.20
N HIS A 119 -54.22 -7.76 6.00
CA HIS A 119 -53.93 -8.13 7.39
C HIS A 119 -54.64 -7.19 8.34
N SER A 120 -55.25 -7.75 9.39
CA SER A 120 -55.95 -6.97 10.43
C SER A 120 -54.97 -6.19 11.31
N ASN A 121 -53.71 -6.65 11.43
CA ASN A 121 -52.70 -5.98 12.17
C ASN A 121 -52.05 -4.89 11.28
N PRO A 122 -52.07 -3.58 11.68
CA PRO A 122 -51.54 -2.49 10.89
C PRO A 122 -50.07 -2.67 10.55
N GLN A 123 -49.28 -3.19 11.46
CA GLN A 123 -47.83 -3.41 11.26
C GLN A 123 -47.57 -4.48 10.20
N LYS A 124 -48.28 -5.59 10.29
CA LYS A 124 -48.17 -6.67 9.28
C LYS A 124 -48.65 -6.22 7.90
N GLN A 125 -49.70 -5.42 7.86
CA GLN A 125 -50.19 -4.83 6.63
C GLN A 125 -49.19 -3.90 6.00
N ALA A 126 -48.51 -3.06 6.79
CA ALA A 126 -47.44 -2.17 6.32
C ALA A 126 -46.24 -2.96 5.76
N GLU A 127 -45.80 -3.99 6.47
CA GLU A 127 -44.70 -4.87 6.01
C GLU A 127 -45.04 -5.55 4.70
N TYR A 128 -46.25 -6.02 4.57
CA TYR A 128 -46.75 -6.65 3.33
C TYR A 128 -46.77 -5.68 2.16
N LEU A 129 -47.26 -4.44 2.36
CA LEU A 129 -47.31 -3.42 1.32
C LEU A 129 -45.89 -2.99 0.90
N TYR A 130 -44.96 -2.89 1.84
CA TYR A 130 -43.53 -2.63 1.52
C TYR A 130 -42.92 -3.75 0.66
N SER A 131 -43.28 -5.00 0.91
CA SER A 131 -42.77 -6.14 0.13
C SER A 131 -43.23 -6.12 -1.32
N LEU A 132 -44.30 -5.39 -1.65
CA LEU A 132 -44.84 -5.26 -3.01
C LEU A 132 -44.13 -4.18 -3.84
N ILE A 133 -43.31 -3.35 -3.21
CA ILE A 133 -42.58 -2.29 -3.88
C ILE A 133 -41.38 -2.87 -4.62
N GLU A 134 -41.30 -2.62 -5.92
CA GLU A 134 -40.18 -3.04 -6.75
C GLU A 134 -39.46 -1.79 -7.33
N SER A 135 -38.13 -1.84 -7.35
CA SER A 135 -37.35 -0.80 -8.03
C SER A 135 -37.35 -1.02 -9.53
N VAL A 136 -37.57 0.04 -10.28
CA VAL A 136 -37.44 0.03 -11.74
C VAL A 136 -36.01 0.46 -12.09
N VAL A 137 -35.24 -0.47 -12.63
CA VAL A 137 -33.90 -0.20 -13.13
C VAL A 137 -34.01 0.11 -14.63
N LEU A 138 -33.71 1.34 -14.95
CA LEU A 138 -33.63 1.80 -16.33
C LEU A 138 -32.22 1.58 -16.91
#